data_0e1cc7d80c13d91938d3fae7b4a1eeb5
#
_entry.id   0e1cc7d80c13d91938d3fae7b4a1eeb5
#
_cell.length_a   1.000
_cell.length_b   1.000
_cell.length_c   1.000
_cell.angle_alpha   90.00
_cell.angle_beta   90.00
_cell.angle_gamma   90.00
#
_symmetry.space_group_name_H-M   'P 1'
#
loop_
_entity.id
_entity.type
_entity.pdbx_description
1 polymer ?
#
loop_
_entity_poly.entity_id
_entity_poly.type
_entity_poly.pdbx_seq_one_letter_code
_entity_poly.pdbx_strand_id
1 'polypeptide(L)'
;QATRIDAELAARSARIFEMAGVEFNINSPKQLAEVLFDKMQLPVIKRTGKARTPSTAVEVLEELAQAHDMPREVLEWRAMMKLKGTYIDALPLLIHPATGRVHTTYNQAVAATGRLSSSDPNLQNIPIRTELGREIRAAFVAEPGCVLISADYSQIELRVLAHLAQDQALIDAFRRDEDIHDQTALKVFGADSGLDPYELRRRAKIINY
;
A
#
# COMPACT_ATOMS: atom_id res chain seq x y z
N GLN A 1 -20.07 -4.68 -6.24
CA GLN A 1 -18.59 -4.64 -6.23
C GLN A 1 -18.00 -6.03 -6.01
N ALA A 2 -18.42 -6.81 -5.01
CA ALA A 2 -17.89 -8.15 -4.75
C ALA A 2 -17.91 -9.04 -6.00
N THR A 3 -19.06 -9.15 -6.67
CA THR A 3 -19.24 -9.97 -7.89
C THR A 3 -18.29 -9.53 -9.04
N ARG A 4 -18.06 -8.23 -9.21
CA ARG A 4 -17.11 -7.72 -10.21
C ARG A 4 -15.69 -8.16 -9.90
N ILE A 5 -15.30 -8.04 -8.64
CA ILE A 5 -13.95 -8.40 -8.18
C ILE A 5 -13.74 -9.91 -8.26
N ASP A 6 -14.77 -10.72 -7.96
CA ASP A 6 -14.69 -12.17 -8.12
C ASP A 6 -14.48 -12.58 -9.58
N ALA A 7 -15.17 -11.93 -10.51
CA ALA A 7 -14.99 -12.16 -11.94
C ALA A 7 -13.56 -11.77 -12.41
N GLU A 8 -13.06 -10.65 -11.91
CA GLU A 8 -11.71 -10.14 -12.24
C GLU A 8 -10.61 -11.06 -11.67
N LEU A 9 -10.77 -11.51 -10.43
CA LEU A 9 -9.87 -12.49 -9.80
C LEU A 9 -9.88 -13.83 -10.55
N ALA A 10 -11.06 -14.30 -10.97
CA ALA A 10 -11.18 -15.54 -11.75
C ALA A 10 -10.47 -15.40 -13.11
N ALA A 11 -10.65 -14.27 -13.81
CA ALA A 11 -9.97 -14.01 -15.08
C ALA A 11 -8.45 -13.95 -14.92
N ARG A 12 -7.94 -13.31 -13.85
CA ARG A 12 -6.51 -13.28 -13.56
C ARG A 12 -5.97 -14.67 -13.18
N SER A 13 -6.71 -15.43 -12.38
CA SER A 13 -6.33 -16.80 -12.04
C SER A 13 -6.19 -17.66 -13.29
N ALA A 14 -7.14 -17.56 -14.22
CA ALA A 14 -7.08 -18.30 -15.49
C ALA A 14 -5.82 -17.94 -16.30
N ARG A 15 -5.48 -16.65 -16.42
CA ARG A 15 -4.24 -16.20 -17.08
C ARG A 15 -2.98 -16.71 -16.38
N ILE A 16 -2.94 -16.66 -15.05
CA ILE A 16 -1.81 -17.20 -14.26
C ILE A 16 -1.64 -18.70 -14.52
N PHE A 17 -2.73 -19.48 -14.53
CA PHE A 17 -2.70 -20.91 -14.79
C PHE A 17 -2.30 -21.23 -16.22
N GLU A 18 -2.76 -20.45 -17.19
CA GLU A 18 -2.35 -20.59 -18.59
C GLU A 18 -0.82 -20.37 -18.74
N MET A 19 -0.28 -19.30 -18.16
CA MET A 19 1.17 -19.03 -18.17
C MET A 19 1.97 -20.09 -17.42
N ALA A 20 1.44 -20.59 -16.31
CA ALA A 20 2.05 -21.64 -15.52
C ALA A 20 1.95 -23.04 -16.19
N GLY A 21 0.97 -23.25 -17.06
CA GLY A 21 0.61 -24.55 -17.65
C GLY A 21 0.14 -25.57 -16.60
N VAL A 22 -0.34 -25.12 -15.45
CA VAL A 22 -0.86 -25.93 -14.34
C VAL A 22 -1.69 -25.08 -13.40
N GLU A 23 -2.74 -25.65 -12.84
CA GLU A 23 -3.49 -25.04 -11.75
C GLU A 23 -2.75 -25.26 -10.41
N PHE A 24 -2.72 -24.25 -9.56
CA PHE A 24 -2.10 -24.30 -8.24
C PHE A 24 -2.71 -23.25 -7.31
N ASN A 25 -2.43 -23.35 -6.02
CA ASN A 25 -2.87 -22.31 -5.07
C ASN A 25 -1.93 -21.09 -5.13
N ILE A 26 -2.37 -20.00 -5.78
CA ILE A 26 -1.63 -18.75 -5.96
C ILE A 26 -1.27 -18.12 -4.60
N ASN A 27 -2.09 -18.33 -3.56
CA ASN A 27 -1.82 -17.88 -2.20
C ASN A 27 -0.76 -18.72 -1.47
N SER A 28 -0.42 -19.91 -1.97
CA SER A 28 0.61 -20.73 -1.35
C SER A 28 2.01 -20.30 -1.79
N PRO A 29 2.84 -19.72 -0.89
CA PRO A 29 4.21 -19.34 -1.25
C PRO A 29 5.04 -20.54 -1.76
N LYS A 30 4.77 -21.75 -1.25
CA LYS A 30 5.47 -22.97 -1.65
C LYS A 30 5.12 -23.35 -3.09
N GLN A 31 3.83 -23.46 -3.41
CA GLN A 31 3.39 -23.84 -4.76
C GLN A 31 3.78 -22.77 -5.80
N LEU A 32 3.66 -21.49 -5.44
CA LEU A 32 4.11 -20.43 -6.31
C LEU A 32 5.63 -20.48 -6.55
N ALA A 33 6.44 -20.78 -5.53
CA ALA A 33 7.88 -20.95 -5.70
C ALA A 33 8.21 -22.12 -6.63
N GLU A 34 7.55 -23.27 -6.47
CA GLU A 34 7.69 -24.42 -7.34
C GLU A 34 7.36 -24.07 -8.81
N VAL A 35 6.29 -23.31 -9.04
CA VAL A 35 5.92 -22.88 -10.39
C VAL A 35 6.93 -21.89 -10.96
N LEU A 36 7.28 -20.83 -10.23
CA LEU A 36 8.17 -19.79 -10.73
C LEU A 36 9.60 -20.30 -10.97
N PHE A 37 10.16 -21.03 -10.00
CA PHE A 37 11.59 -21.34 -9.99
C PHE A 37 11.91 -22.75 -10.52
N ASP A 38 11.05 -23.75 -10.26
CA ASP A 38 11.31 -25.12 -10.70
C ASP A 38 10.70 -25.38 -12.08
N LYS A 39 9.47 -24.91 -12.36
CA LYS A 39 8.80 -25.17 -13.64
C LYS A 39 9.15 -24.12 -14.71
N MET A 40 9.00 -22.84 -14.39
CA MET A 40 9.29 -21.74 -15.32
C MET A 40 10.78 -21.37 -15.39
N GLN A 41 11.61 -21.90 -14.47
CA GLN A 41 13.06 -21.67 -14.41
C GLN A 41 13.43 -20.17 -14.30
N LEU A 42 12.61 -19.37 -13.62
CA LEU A 42 12.94 -17.96 -13.41
C LEU A 42 14.12 -17.84 -12.42
N PRO A 43 14.90 -16.74 -12.50
CA PRO A 43 16.07 -16.57 -11.63
C PRO A 43 15.66 -16.43 -10.16
N VAL A 44 16.36 -17.12 -9.26
CA VAL A 44 16.15 -17.03 -7.82
C VAL A 44 16.90 -15.80 -7.30
N ILE A 45 16.18 -14.71 -7.06
CA ILE A 45 16.74 -13.44 -6.58
C ILE A 45 17.10 -13.51 -5.08
N LYS A 46 16.19 -14.08 -4.29
CA LYS A 46 16.34 -14.13 -2.82
C LYS A 46 15.85 -15.46 -2.27
N ARG A 47 16.47 -15.93 -1.20
CA ARG A 47 16.03 -17.11 -0.44
C ARG A 47 15.55 -16.72 0.94
N THR A 48 14.57 -17.45 1.47
CA THR A 48 14.08 -17.29 2.84
C THR A 48 15.14 -17.77 3.85
N GLY A 49 15.14 -17.20 5.06
CA GLY A 49 16.13 -17.44 6.10
C GLY A 49 16.58 -18.88 6.34
N LYS A 50 16.08 -19.58 7.38
CA LYS A 50 16.53 -20.94 7.76
C LYS A 50 16.28 -22.03 6.72
N ALA A 51 15.14 -21.97 6.01
CA ALA A 51 14.74 -23.02 5.06
C ALA A 51 15.43 -22.87 3.68
N ARG A 52 16.08 -21.76 3.38
CA ARG A 52 16.72 -21.44 2.09
C ARG A 52 15.84 -21.69 0.85
N THR A 53 14.53 -21.68 1.01
CA THR A 53 13.59 -21.79 -0.11
C THR A 53 13.56 -20.50 -0.92
N PRO A 54 13.35 -20.55 -2.25
CA PRO A 54 13.17 -19.34 -3.04
C PRO A 54 12.04 -18.47 -2.49
N SER A 55 12.28 -17.17 -2.36
CA SER A 55 11.30 -16.22 -1.84
C SER A 55 10.30 -15.82 -2.92
N THR A 56 9.02 -15.73 -2.56
CA THR A 56 7.96 -15.14 -3.39
C THR A 56 7.38 -13.89 -2.73
N ALA A 57 8.20 -13.17 -1.94
CA ALA A 57 7.85 -11.91 -1.34
C ALA A 57 7.64 -10.83 -2.41
N VAL A 58 6.94 -9.76 -2.04
CA VAL A 58 6.54 -8.70 -2.98
C VAL A 58 7.74 -8.12 -3.72
N GLU A 59 8.82 -7.80 -3.01
CA GLU A 59 10.03 -7.24 -3.58
C GLU A 59 10.70 -8.15 -4.63
N VAL A 60 10.63 -9.47 -4.44
CA VAL A 60 11.15 -10.46 -5.39
C VAL A 60 10.27 -10.54 -6.64
N LEU A 61 8.96 -10.55 -6.44
CA LEU A 61 8.02 -10.57 -7.56
C LEU A 61 8.06 -9.27 -8.37
N GLU A 62 8.26 -8.11 -7.74
CA GLU A 62 8.43 -6.82 -8.40
C GLU A 62 9.68 -6.79 -9.29
N GLU A 63 10.79 -7.36 -8.83
CA GLU A 63 12.01 -7.48 -9.62
C GLU A 63 11.81 -8.43 -10.80
N LEU A 64 11.21 -9.61 -10.59
CA LEU A 64 10.88 -10.56 -11.65
C LEU A 64 9.88 -9.99 -12.67
N ALA A 65 8.94 -9.15 -12.22
CA ALA A 65 7.92 -8.52 -13.07
C ALA A 65 8.49 -7.53 -14.09
N GLN A 66 9.74 -7.10 -13.94
CA GLN A 66 10.41 -6.26 -14.93
C GLN A 66 10.68 -7.01 -16.24
N ALA A 67 10.86 -8.32 -16.19
CA ALA A 67 11.19 -9.16 -17.33
C ALA A 67 10.13 -10.24 -17.64
N HIS A 68 9.18 -10.48 -16.74
CA HIS A 68 8.22 -11.59 -16.85
C HIS A 68 6.81 -11.14 -16.47
N ASP A 69 5.82 -11.55 -17.27
CA ASP A 69 4.42 -11.15 -17.06
C ASP A 69 3.75 -11.91 -15.91
N MET A 70 4.09 -13.18 -15.72
CA MET A 70 3.44 -14.01 -14.69
C MET A 70 3.63 -13.46 -13.26
N PRO A 71 4.83 -13.05 -12.80
CA PRO A 71 4.99 -12.38 -11.51
C PRO A 71 4.17 -11.09 -11.39
N ARG A 72 4.01 -10.32 -12.48
CA ARG A 72 3.17 -9.11 -12.51
C ARG A 72 1.70 -9.45 -12.25
N GLU A 73 1.16 -10.44 -12.96
CA GLU A 73 -0.22 -10.90 -12.74
C GLU A 73 -0.43 -11.43 -11.32
N VAL A 74 0.55 -12.15 -10.74
CA VAL A 74 0.50 -12.62 -9.36
C VAL A 74 0.47 -11.46 -8.37
N LEU A 75 1.26 -10.42 -8.56
CA LEU A 75 1.26 -9.22 -7.71
C LEU A 75 -0.12 -8.53 -7.72
N GLU A 76 -0.69 -8.33 -8.89
CA GLU A 76 -2.00 -7.70 -9.05
C GLU A 76 -3.11 -8.58 -8.45
N TRP A 77 -3.05 -9.87 -8.68
CA TRP A 77 -4.00 -10.83 -8.08
C TRP A 77 -3.92 -10.81 -6.55
N ARG A 78 -2.72 -10.85 -5.97
CA ARG A 78 -2.51 -10.77 -4.52
C ARG A 78 -3.01 -9.46 -3.91
N ALA A 79 -2.74 -8.34 -4.58
CA ALA A 79 -3.22 -7.03 -4.15
C ALA A 79 -4.75 -6.99 -4.10
N MET A 80 -5.40 -7.49 -5.14
CA MET A 80 -6.86 -7.56 -5.23
C MET A 80 -7.46 -8.50 -4.19
N MET A 81 -6.90 -9.71 -4.03
CA MET A 81 -7.34 -10.68 -3.00
C MET A 81 -7.22 -10.11 -1.59
N LYS A 82 -6.13 -9.40 -1.30
CA LYS A 82 -5.94 -8.74 0.00
C LYS A 82 -7.02 -7.70 0.26
N LEU A 83 -7.34 -6.85 -0.73
CA LEU A 83 -8.38 -5.83 -0.59
C LEU A 83 -9.77 -6.46 -0.43
N LYS A 84 -10.06 -7.50 -1.22
CA LYS A 84 -11.31 -8.26 -1.10
C LYS A 84 -11.46 -8.83 0.30
N GLY A 85 -10.51 -9.63 0.76
CA GLY A 85 -10.59 -10.31 2.05
C GLY A 85 -10.60 -9.35 3.24
N THR A 86 -9.80 -8.28 3.18
CA THR A 86 -9.66 -7.35 4.32
C THR A 86 -10.83 -6.38 4.45
N TYR A 87 -11.41 -5.94 3.31
CA TYR A 87 -12.41 -4.88 3.33
C TYR A 87 -13.76 -5.31 2.78
N ILE A 88 -13.80 -5.91 1.58
CA ILE A 88 -15.07 -6.14 0.88
C ILE A 88 -15.86 -7.26 1.53
N ASP A 89 -15.20 -8.36 1.89
CA ASP A 89 -15.85 -9.51 2.53
C ASP A 89 -15.98 -9.30 4.05
N ALA A 90 -14.98 -8.69 4.69
CA ALA A 90 -14.92 -8.60 6.14
C ALA A 90 -15.76 -7.46 6.73
N LEU A 91 -15.73 -6.23 6.14
CA LEU A 91 -16.41 -5.08 6.74
C LEU A 91 -17.93 -5.25 6.86
N PRO A 92 -18.66 -5.82 5.89
CA PRO A 92 -20.10 -6.03 6.03
C PRO A 92 -20.47 -6.92 7.22
N LEU A 93 -19.59 -7.87 7.58
CA LEU A 93 -19.80 -8.77 8.72
C LEU A 93 -19.59 -8.08 10.08
N LEU A 94 -18.94 -6.91 10.08
CA LEU A 94 -18.65 -6.11 11.27
C LEU A 94 -19.65 -4.98 11.49
N ILE A 95 -20.71 -4.91 10.69
CA ILE A 95 -21.78 -3.92 10.88
C ILE A 95 -22.53 -4.25 12.18
N HIS A 96 -22.48 -3.32 13.13
CA HIS A 96 -23.15 -3.49 14.42
C HIS A 96 -24.68 -3.39 14.25
N PRO A 97 -25.46 -4.38 14.68
CA PRO A 97 -26.90 -4.45 14.37
C PRO A 97 -27.71 -3.31 14.96
N ALA A 98 -27.32 -2.76 16.10
CA ALA A 98 -28.05 -1.66 16.73
C ALA A 98 -27.75 -0.28 16.12
N THR A 99 -26.60 -0.08 15.48
CA THR A 99 -26.20 1.21 14.91
C THR A 99 -26.20 1.23 13.38
N GLY A 100 -26.18 0.05 12.73
CA GLY A 100 -26.00 -0.08 11.29
C GLY A 100 -24.62 0.38 10.79
N ARG A 101 -23.63 0.51 11.67
CA ARG A 101 -22.31 1.09 11.39
C ARG A 101 -21.19 0.13 11.79
N VAL A 102 -20.04 0.32 11.19
CA VAL A 102 -18.79 -0.34 11.59
C VAL A 102 -18.09 0.51 12.64
N HIS A 103 -17.68 -0.11 13.74
CA HIS A 103 -16.97 0.53 14.84
C HIS A 103 -15.58 -0.07 14.98
N THR A 104 -14.56 0.78 15.00
CA THR A 104 -13.18 0.37 15.25
C THR A 104 -12.78 0.71 16.69
N THR A 105 -11.73 0.06 17.17
CA THR A 105 -11.05 0.41 18.42
C THR A 105 -9.77 1.16 18.11
N TYR A 106 -9.58 2.34 18.72
CA TYR A 106 -8.33 3.09 18.67
C TYR A 106 -7.49 2.82 19.91
N ASN A 107 -6.29 2.31 19.72
CA ASN A 107 -5.36 1.96 20.79
C ASN A 107 -4.30 3.05 20.92
N GLN A 108 -4.14 3.61 22.12
CA GLN A 108 -3.25 4.73 22.39
C GLN A 108 -1.84 4.30 22.83
N ALA A 109 -1.65 3.07 23.31
CA ALA A 109 -0.42 2.61 23.95
C ALA A 109 0.24 1.40 23.24
N VAL A 110 -0.14 1.10 21.99
CA VAL A 110 0.39 -0.06 21.25
C VAL A 110 1.62 0.31 20.42
N ALA A 111 1.59 1.45 19.75
CA ALA A 111 2.71 1.89 18.92
C ALA A 111 3.80 2.54 19.77
N ALA A 112 5.04 2.06 19.66
CA ALA A 112 6.19 2.61 20.36
C ALA A 112 6.46 4.10 20.02
N THR A 113 5.98 4.55 18.87
CA THR A 113 6.10 5.95 18.40
C THR A 113 5.09 6.90 19.01
N GLY A 114 4.17 6.42 19.87
CA GLY A 114 3.06 7.24 20.41
C GLY A 114 1.91 7.49 19.42
N ARG A 115 1.96 6.93 18.20
CA ARG A 115 0.85 7.02 17.25
C ARG A 115 -0.30 6.11 17.67
N LEU A 116 -1.54 6.48 17.33
CA LEU A 116 -2.69 5.59 17.45
C LEU A 116 -2.55 4.40 16.51
N SER A 117 -3.05 3.25 16.94
CA SER A 117 -3.34 2.12 16.05
C SER A 117 -4.84 1.83 16.07
N SER A 118 -5.34 1.23 14.99
CA SER A 118 -6.73 0.86 14.82
C SER A 118 -6.86 -0.66 14.69
N SER A 119 -7.82 -1.25 15.41
CA SER A 119 -8.09 -2.69 15.38
C SER A 119 -9.59 -2.98 15.42
N ASP A 120 -9.96 -4.14 14.92
CA ASP A 120 -11.29 -4.74 14.99
C ASP A 120 -12.44 -3.88 14.42
N PRO A 121 -12.34 -3.41 13.17
CA PRO A 121 -11.31 -3.59 12.14
C PRO A 121 -10.24 -2.50 12.12
N ASN A 122 -9.08 -2.78 11.49
CA ASN A 122 -8.09 -1.73 11.22
C ASN A 122 -8.55 -0.84 10.06
N LEU A 123 -9.01 0.37 10.36
CA LEU A 123 -9.45 1.36 9.38
C LEU A 123 -8.36 2.35 8.93
N GLN A 124 -7.17 2.33 9.55
CA GLN A 124 -6.06 3.20 9.17
C GLN A 124 -5.37 2.78 7.88
N ASN A 125 -5.53 1.51 7.46
CA ASN A 125 -4.85 0.94 6.29
C ASN A 125 -5.73 0.86 5.04
N ILE A 126 -6.86 1.57 5.01
CA ILE A 126 -7.71 1.63 3.80
C ILE A 126 -6.92 2.30 2.68
N PRO A 127 -6.73 1.63 1.53
CA PRO A 127 -5.88 2.15 0.47
C PRO A 127 -6.47 3.41 -0.17
N ILE A 128 -5.58 4.30 -0.63
CA ILE A 128 -5.95 5.59 -1.22
C ILE A 128 -5.56 5.65 -2.71
N ARG A 129 -4.49 4.96 -3.10
CA ARG A 129 -3.84 5.15 -4.40
C ARG A 129 -4.51 4.39 -5.54
N THR A 130 -5.01 3.20 -5.26
CA THR A 130 -5.66 2.34 -6.28
C THR A 130 -7.11 2.75 -6.51
N GLU A 131 -7.63 2.47 -7.70
CA GLU A 131 -9.04 2.70 -8.02
C GLU A 131 -9.96 1.92 -7.09
N LEU A 132 -9.70 0.62 -6.90
CA LEU A 132 -10.44 -0.22 -5.96
C LEU A 132 -10.38 0.31 -4.52
N GLY A 133 -9.23 0.83 -4.09
CA GLY A 133 -9.09 1.47 -2.78
C GLY A 133 -9.97 2.71 -2.64
N ARG A 134 -10.06 3.53 -3.67
CA ARG A 134 -10.97 4.70 -3.70
C ARG A 134 -12.44 4.28 -3.65
N GLU A 135 -12.82 3.22 -4.37
CA GLU A 135 -14.19 2.65 -4.30
C GLU A 135 -14.52 2.14 -2.89
N ILE A 136 -13.59 1.47 -2.22
CA ILE A 136 -13.75 1.02 -0.83
C ILE A 136 -13.95 2.23 0.08
N ARG A 137 -13.14 3.28 -0.06
CA ARG A 137 -13.28 4.52 0.73
C ARG A 137 -14.62 5.22 0.49
N ALA A 138 -15.12 5.22 -0.73
CA ALA A 138 -16.41 5.83 -1.07
C ALA A 138 -17.61 5.14 -0.40
N ALA A 139 -17.44 3.91 0.10
CA ALA A 139 -18.46 3.22 0.89
C ALA A 139 -18.60 3.76 2.34
N PHE A 140 -17.61 4.54 2.82
CA PHE A 140 -17.70 5.20 4.12
C PHE A 140 -18.41 6.54 3.96
N VAL A 141 -19.60 6.61 4.49
CA VAL A 141 -20.48 7.78 4.35
C VAL A 141 -20.84 8.35 5.73
N ALA A 142 -21.12 9.66 5.76
CA ALA A 142 -21.67 10.29 6.95
C ALA A 142 -23.15 9.90 7.15
N GLU A 143 -23.66 10.10 8.36
CA GLU A 143 -25.11 10.00 8.61
C GLU A 143 -25.88 11.06 7.84
N PRO A 144 -27.17 10.82 7.54
CA PRO A 144 -28.01 11.84 6.95
C PRO A 144 -27.98 13.15 7.76
N GLY A 145 -27.72 14.27 7.08
CA GLY A 145 -27.58 15.58 7.73
C GLY A 145 -26.17 15.87 8.31
N CYS A 146 -25.23 14.92 8.24
CA CYS A 146 -23.85 15.09 8.66
C CYS A 146 -22.88 15.08 7.45
N VAL A 147 -21.65 15.54 7.67
CA VAL A 147 -20.56 15.47 6.70
C VAL A 147 -19.32 14.84 7.33
N LEU A 148 -18.51 14.19 6.51
CA LEU A 148 -17.17 13.76 6.90
C LEU A 148 -16.21 14.94 6.77
N ILE A 149 -15.47 15.23 7.85
CA ILE A 149 -14.41 16.23 7.85
C ILE A 149 -13.09 15.48 7.96
N SER A 150 -12.16 15.76 7.02
CA SER A 150 -10.78 15.30 7.08
C SER A 150 -9.88 16.51 7.28
N ALA A 151 -9.11 16.49 8.37
CA ALA A 151 -8.12 17.53 8.67
C ALA A 151 -6.78 16.87 8.96
N ASP A 152 -5.71 17.41 8.38
CA ASP A 152 -4.34 16.91 8.57
C ASP A 152 -3.39 18.10 8.76
N TYR A 153 -2.43 17.93 9.65
CA TYR A 153 -1.37 18.91 9.84
C TYR A 153 -0.37 18.83 8.69
N SER A 154 -0.13 19.95 8.02
CA SER A 154 0.87 20.03 6.94
C SER A 154 2.27 19.78 7.48
N GLN A 155 2.90 18.68 7.05
CA GLN A 155 4.30 18.33 7.32
C GLN A 155 4.69 18.37 8.81
N ILE A 156 3.78 17.97 9.71
CA ILE A 156 3.95 18.16 11.16
C ILE A 156 5.25 17.52 11.68
N GLU A 157 5.63 16.35 11.19
CA GLU A 157 6.84 15.65 11.64
C GLU A 157 8.09 16.45 11.31
N LEU A 158 8.17 17.05 10.10
CA LEU A 158 9.28 17.90 9.72
C LEU A 158 9.28 19.24 10.47
N ARG A 159 8.12 19.78 10.84
CA ARG A 159 8.02 20.98 11.68
C ARG A 159 8.52 20.71 13.10
N VAL A 160 8.15 19.56 13.67
CA VAL A 160 8.64 19.12 14.97
C VAL A 160 10.15 18.88 14.92
N LEU A 161 10.64 18.21 13.87
CA LEU A 161 12.08 17.99 13.66
C LEU A 161 12.84 19.31 13.58
N ALA A 162 12.37 20.26 12.78
CA ALA A 162 12.99 21.59 12.66
C ALA A 162 13.10 22.29 14.02
N HIS A 163 12.04 22.20 14.83
CA HIS A 163 12.01 22.78 16.17
C HIS A 163 12.99 22.08 17.13
N LEU A 164 12.98 20.76 17.19
CA LEU A 164 13.82 20.00 18.12
C LEU A 164 15.30 20.05 17.73
N ALA A 165 15.61 19.98 16.43
CA ALA A 165 16.97 20.07 15.92
C ALA A 165 17.51 21.49 15.87
N GLN A 166 16.66 22.51 16.05
CA GLN A 166 16.99 23.94 15.86
C GLN A 166 17.60 24.19 14.47
N ASP A 167 17.13 23.44 13.45
CA ASP A 167 17.60 23.59 12.08
C ASP A 167 17.04 24.89 11.47
N GLN A 168 17.92 25.89 11.37
CA GLN A 168 17.53 27.21 10.92
C GLN A 168 17.04 27.21 9.48
N ALA A 169 17.58 26.35 8.61
CA ALA A 169 17.17 26.27 7.22
C ALA A 169 15.73 25.73 7.09
N LEU A 170 15.38 24.68 7.84
CA LEU A 170 14.01 24.15 7.91
C LEU A 170 13.06 25.15 8.56
N ILE A 171 13.46 25.80 9.66
CA ILE A 171 12.65 26.81 10.36
C ILE A 171 12.31 27.96 9.40
N ASP A 172 13.29 28.47 8.68
CA ASP A 172 13.10 29.60 7.76
C ASP A 172 12.28 29.22 6.54
N ALA A 173 12.43 28.01 6.01
CA ALA A 173 11.57 27.48 4.94
C ALA A 173 10.10 27.40 5.39
N PHE A 174 9.83 26.89 6.58
CA PHE A 174 8.47 26.85 7.13
C PHE A 174 7.89 28.25 7.42
N ARG A 175 8.72 29.20 7.84
CA ARG A 175 8.28 30.60 8.03
C ARG A 175 7.90 31.28 6.72
N ARG A 176 8.52 30.87 5.61
CA ARG A 176 8.20 31.35 4.25
C ARG A 176 7.08 30.53 3.59
N ASP A 177 6.48 29.58 4.31
CA ASP A 177 5.45 28.67 3.81
C ASP A 177 5.90 27.84 2.58
N GLU A 178 7.17 27.47 2.54
CA GLU A 178 7.77 26.65 1.49
C GLU A 178 7.52 25.17 1.74
N ASP A 179 7.26 24.40 0.66
CA ASP A 179 7.16 22.95 0.76
C ASP A 179 8.56 22.32 0.81
N ILE A 180 8.89 21.68 1.93
CA ILE A 180 10.21 21.08 2.15
C ILE A 180 10.50 19.97 1.14
N HIS A 181 9.49 19.23 0.68
CA HIS A 181 9.69 18.18 -0.32
C HIS A 181 10.05 18.78 -1.68
N ASP A 182 9.46 19.89 -2.06
CA ASP A 182 9.80 20.61 -3.29
C ASP A 182 11.21 21.21 -3.21
N GLN A 183 11.58 21.78 -2.06
CA GLN A 183 12.94 22.26 -1.80
C GLN A 183 13.97 21.12 -1.89
N THR A 184 13.68 19.98 -1.29
CA THR A 184 14.56 18.80 -1.37
C THR A 184 14.63 18.27 -2.82
N ALA A 185 13.51 18.23 -3.53
CA ALA A 185 13.48 17.84 -4.94
C ALA A 185 14.41 18.71 -5.77
N LEU A 186 14.32 20.02 -5.62
CA LEU A 186 15.16 20.98 -6.34
C LEU A 186 16.65 20.83 -5.98
N LYS A 187 16.98 20.66 -4.70
CA LYS A 187 18.37 20.51 -4.24
C LYS A 187 19.02 19.20 -4.68
N VAL A 188 18.28 18.09 -4.64
CA VAL A 188 18.81 16.74 -4.92
C VAL A 188 18.84 16.43 -6.41
N PHE A 189 17.79 16.80 -7.13
CA PHE A 189 17.62 16.42 -8.54
C PHE A 189 17.91 17.56 -9.51
N GLY A 190 17.97 18.81 -9.03
CA GLY A 190 18.13 20.00 -9.89
C GLY A 190 16.85 20.41 -10.62
N ALA A 191 16.87 21.64 -11.15
CA ALA A 191 15.73 22.18 -11.91
C ALA A 191 15.53 21.49 -13.27
N ASP A 192 16.60 20.98 -13.87
CA ASP A 192 16.63 20.40 -15.23
C ASP A 192 16.65 18.85 -15.22
N SER A 193 16.08 18.23 -14.20
CA SER A 193 16.11 16.76 -14.05
C SER A 193 15.35 16.00 -15.15
N GLY A 194 14.52 16.66 -15.95
CA GLY A 194 13.69 16.01 -16.98
C GLY A 194 12.54 15.12 -16.44
N LEU A 195 12.41 15.03 -15.13
CA LEU A 195 11.33 14.27 -14.47
C LEU A 195 10.12 15.16 -14.23
N ASP A 196 8.94 14.52 -14.23
CA ASP A 196 7.70 15.17 -13.85
C ASP A 196 7.77 15.75 -12.41
N PRO A 197 7.29 16.97 -12.16
CA PRO A 197 7.31 17.60 -10.83
C PRO A 197 6.68 16.76 -9.72
N TYR A 198 5.60 16.03 -10.02
CA TYR A 198 4.96 15.13 -9.05
C TYR A 198 5.88 13.97 -8.66
N GLU A 199 6.57 13.38 -9.65
CA GLU A 199 7.51 12.28 -9.41
C GLU A 199 8.75 12.76 -8.64
N LEU A 200 9.26 13.95 -8.93
CA LEU A 200 10.35 14.58 -8.18
C LEU A 200 9.97 14.78 -6.70
N ARG A 201 8.81 15.35 -6.47
CA ARG A 201 8.28 15.57 -5.11
C ARG A 201 8.06 14.24 -4.37
N ARG A 202 7.57 13.21 -5.06
CA ARG A 202 7.38 11.87 -4.50
C ARG A 202 8.72 11.26 -4.05
N ARG A 203 9.78 11.37 -4.86
CA ARG A 203 11.13 10.90 -4.53
C ARG A 203 11.74 11.70 -3.38
N ALA A 204 11.59 13.01 -3.41
CA ALA A 204 12.05 13.88 -2.33
C ALA A 204 11.38 13.55 -0.99
N LYS A 205 10.08 13.20 -1.03
CA LYS A 205 9.35 12.74 0.16
C LYS A 205 9.97 11.48 0.78
N ILE A 206 10.45 10.54 -0.04
CA ILE A 206 11.12 9.32 0.44
C ILE A 206 12.48 9.66 1.08
N ILE A 207 13.19 10.68 0.58
CA ILE A 207 14.49 11.12 1.12
C ILE A 207 14.32 11.82 2.47
N ASN A 208 13.21 12.53 2.66
CA ASN A 208 12.94 13.31 3.88
C ASN A 208 12.40 12.46 5.05
N TYR A 209 12.04 11.20 4.83
CA TYR A 209 11.54 10.25 5.83
C TYR A 209 12.39 8.97 5.91
#